data_39e8cdc98b0ed4b3380f7141f8ff18b1
#
_entry.id   39e8cdc98b0ed4b3380f7141f8ff18b1
#
_cell.length_a   1.000
_cell.length_b   1.000
_cell.length_c   1.000
_cell.angle_alpha   90.00
_cell.angle_beta   90.00
_cell.angle_gamma   90.00
#
_symmetry.space_group_name_H-M   'P 1'
#
loop_
_entity.id
_entity.type
_entity.pdbx_description
1 polymer ?
#
loop_
_entity_poly.entity_id
_entity_poly.type
_entity_poly.pdbx_seq_one_letter_code
_entity_poly.pdbx_strand_id
1 'polypeptide(L)'
;VPVREVATGIAATATFAALVVAAVRRSEGVDGFPLGIDLVAPALGTVGLVAAGLDAGGPPALAVIRTLIGAAFLGAVSDAMLLGHWYLVQPGLPRGPLLELVRWTGRLWPFELAALLWPTGMVSVLAGTVDDGYGGLLGWFWLACTVASIALVAATRAALRERQYSAVMSATGLLYLAILTAFGMDLVARACLA
;
A
#
# COMPACT_ATOMS: atom_id res chain seq x y z
N VAL A 1 -8.03 -4.14 21.05
CA VAL A 1 -8.35 -5.39 20.34
C VAL A 1 -9.80 -5.45 19.85
N PRO A 2 -10.86 -5.35 20.70
CA PRO A 2 -12.23 -5.51 20.20
C PRO A 2 -12.65 -4.42 19.20
N VAL A 3 -12.18 -3.17 19.36
CA VAL A 3 -12.49 -2.08 18.43
C VAL A 3 -11.91 -2.35 17.04
N ARG A 4 -10.67 -2.83 16.97
CA ARG A 4 -10.01 -3.18 15.69
C ARG A 4 -10.77 -4.30 14.98
N GLU A 5 -11.10 -5.37 15.69
CA GLU A 5 -11.80 -6.53 15.11
C GLU A 5 -13.20 -6.16 14.62
N VAL A 6 -13.95 -5.40 15.42
CA VAL A 6 -15.27 -4.92 15.04
C VAL A 6 -15.18 -3.98 13.83
N ALA A 7 -14.29 -2.99 13.85
CA ALA A 7 -14.12 -2.06 12.73
C ALA A 7 -13.70 -2.77 11.43
N THR A 8 -12.80 -3.75 11.53
CA THR A 8 -12.39 -4.58 10.38
C THR A 8 -13.54 -5.42 9.86
N GLY A 9 -14.32 -6.04 10.75
CA GLY A 9 -15.51 -6.83 10.37
C GLY A 9 -16.56 -5.98 9.67
N ILE A 10 -16.85 -4.77 10.19
CA ILE A 10 -17.79 -3.84 9.57
C ILE A 10 -17.27 -3.36 8.20
N ALA A 11 -15.98 -3.02 8.09
CA ALA A 11 -15.37 -2.61 6.84
C ALA A 11 -15.45 -3.72 5.78
N ALA A 12 -15.14 -4.96 6.14
CA ALA A 12 -15.25 -6.12 5.24
C ALA A 12 -16.69 -6.36 4.79
N THR A 13 -17.66 -6.26 5.70
CA THR A 13 -19.10 -6.41 5.38
C THR A 13 -19.55 -5.29 4.46
N ALA A 14 -19.17 -4.05 4.71
CA ALA A 14 -19.50 -2.91 3.86
C ALA A 14 -18.89 -3.04 2.46
N THR A 15 -17.63 -3.52 2.35
CA THR A 15 -17.00 -3.82 1.06
C THR A 15 -17.75 -4.88 0.29
N PHE A 16 -18.13 -5.97 0.96
CA PHE A 16 -18.93 -7.04 0.32
C PHE A 16 -20.29 -6.53 -0.15
N ALA A 17 -20.98 -5.75 0.68
CA ALA A 17 -22.26 -5.14 0.30
C ALA A 17 -22.12 -4.19 -0.91
N ALA A 18 -21.06 -3.37 -0.94
CA ALA A 18 -20.75 -2.48 -2.07
C ALA A 18 -20.53 -3.27 -3.36
N LEU A 19 -19.77 -4.39 -3.30
CA LEU A 19 -19.53 -5.27 -4.45
C LEU A 19 -20.83 -5.92 -4.96
N VAL A 20 -21.71 -6.38 -4.05
CA VAL A 20 -23.02 -6.95 -4.41
C VAL A 20 -23.88 -5.90 -5.09
N VAL A 21 -23.99 -4.69 -4.52
CA VAL A 21 -24.75 -3.58 -5.11
C VAL A 21 -24.20 -3.22 -6.50
N ALA A 22 -22.88 -3.16 -6.65
CA ALA A 22 -22.23 -2.88 -7.93
C ALA A 22 -22.56 -3.96 -8.97
N ALA A 23 -22.51 -5.24 -8.58
CA ALA A 23 -22.84 -6.37 -9.46
C ALA A 23 -24.30 -6.33 -9.92
N VAL A 24 -25.25 -6.07 -9.00
CA VAL A 24 -26.68 -5.95 -9.30
C VAL A 24 -26.93 -4.77 -10.25
N ARG A 25 -26.37 -3.60 -9.95
CA ARG A 25 -26.53 -2.40 -10.80
C ARG A 25 -26.00 -2.61 -12.21
N ARG A 26 -24.86 -3.29 -12.33
CA ARG A 26 -24.30 -3.65 -13.63
C ARG A 26 -25.23 -4.57 -14.43
N SER A 27 -25.89 -5.53 -13.78
CA SER A 27 -26.87 -6.41 -14.41
C SER A 27 -28.14 -5.67 -14.87
N GLU A 28 -28.47 -4.57 -14.21
CA GLU A 28 -29.62 -3.70 -14.56
C GLU A 28 -29.25 -2.61 -15.59
N GLY A 29 -27.99 -2.59 -16.07
CA GLY A 29 -27.52 -1.60 -17.05
C GLY A 29 -27.36 -0.18 -16.48
N VAL A 30 -27.27 -0.03 -15.16
CA VAL A 30 -27.05 1.26 -14.50
C VAL A 30 -25.57 1.57 -14.50
N ASP A 31 -25.16 2.59 -15.27
CA ASP A 31 -23.79 3.10 -15.28
C ASP A 31 -23.55 4.02 -14.07
N GLY A 32 -22.48 3.74 -13.34
CA GLY A 32 -21.98 4.56 -12.24
C GLY A 32 -22.03 3.87 -10.88
N PHE A 33 -20.92 4.08 -10.14
CA PHE A 33 -20.79 3.60 -8.75
C PHE A 33 -21.44 4.61 -7.79
N PRO A 34 -22.20 4.15 -6.77
CA PRO A 34 -22.70 5.03 -5.72
C PRO A 34 -21.56 5.40 -4.77
N LEU A 35 -20.93 6.55 -4.99
CA LEU A 35 -19.79 7.05 -4.24
C LEU A 35 -19.95 6.95 -2.71
N GLY A 36 -21.19 7.15 -2.20
CA GLY A 36 -21.45 7.06 -0.76
C GLY A 36 -21.24 5.65 -0.20
N ILE A 37 -21.54 4.60 -0.96
CA ILE A 37 -21.34 3.21 -0.52
C ILE A 37 -19.85 2.85 -0.62
N ASP A 38 -19.16 3.31 -1.66
CA ASP A 38 -17.74 3.05 -1.86
C ASP A 38 -16.86 3.68 -0.77
N LEU A 39 -17.28 4.81 -0.20
CA LEU A 39 -16.55 5.49 0.87
C LEU A 39 -16.76 4.86 2.26
N VAL A 40 -17.78 4.05 2.47
CA VAL A 40 -18.06 3.40 3.78
C VAL A 40 -16.91 2.47 4.19
N ALA A 41 -16.44 1.62 3.27
CA ALA A 41 -15.38 0.65 3.57
C ALA A 41 -14.05 1.32 3.94
N PRO A 42 -13.51 2.29 3.18
CA PRO A 42 -12.28 2.98 3.57
C PRO A 42 -12.42 3.83 4.83
N ALA A 43 -13.59 4.43 5.09
CA ALA A 43 -13.83 5.18 6.32
C ALA A 43 -13.78 4.28 7.56
N LEU A 44 -14.50 3.16 7.55
CA LEU A 44 -14.47 2.18 8.62
C LEU A 44 -13.13 1.47 8.74
N GLY A 45 -12.49 1.17 7.62
CA GLY A 45 -11.13 0.64 7.58
C GLY A 45 -10.12 1.58 8.26
N THR A 46 -10.26 2.89 8.07
CA THR A 46 -9.43 3.89 8.74
C THR A 46 -9.61 3.84 10.26
N VAL A 47 -10.82 3.68 10.77
CA VAL A 47 -11.08 3.48 12.21
C VAL A 47 -10.36 2.23 12.72
N GLY A 48 -10.40 1.14 11.99
CA GLY A 48 -9.69 -0.11 12.32
C GLY A 48 -8.16 0.09 12.33
N LEU A 49 -7.61 0.84 11.37
CA LEU A 49 -6.18 1.15 11.29
C LEU A 49 -5.72 2.05 12.45
N VAL A 50 -6.53 3.05 12.84
CA VAL A 50 -6.24 3.88 14.02
C VAL A 50 -6.21 3.02 15.29
N ALA A 51 -7.20 2.15 15.48
CA ALA A 51 -7.23 1.24 16.62
C ALA A 51 -6.02 0.29 16.62
N ALA A 52 -5.63 -0.25 15.45
CA ALA A 52 -4.45 -1.08 15.32
C ALA A 52 -3.16 -0.31 15.62
N GLY A 53 -3.06 0.95 15.18
CA GLY A 53 -1.92 1.81 15.50
C GLY A 53 -1.80 2.10 17.00
N LEU A 54 -2.91 2.30 17.70
CA LEU A 54 -2.93 2.48 19.16
C LEU A 54 -2.48 1.21 19.91
N ASP A 55 -2.74 0.03 19.36
CA ASP A 55 -2.34 -1.26 19.93
C ASP A 55 -0.87 -1.65 19.59
N ALA A 56 -0.23 -0.97 18.64
CA ALA A 56 1.09 -1.35 18.12
C ALA A 56 2.27 -1.05 19.07
N GLY A 57 2.00 -0.36 20.19
CA GLY A 57 3.05 0.04 21.15
C GLY A 57 3.79 1.32 20.79
N GLY A 58 4.65 1.79 21.71
CA GLY A 58 5.39 3.04 21.55
C GLY A 58 4.52 4.30 21.67
N PRO A 59 5.00 5.48 21.20
CA PRO A 59 4.25 6.73 21.24
C PRO A 59 2.98 6.64 20.37
N PRO A 60 1.77 6.78 20.95
CA PRO A 60 0.52 6.48 20.26
C PRO A 60 0.32 7.24 18.94
N ALA A 61 0.66 8.52 18.92
CA ALA A 61 0.52 9.35 17.72
C ALA A 61 1.42 8.87 16.60
N LEU A 62 2.66 8.50 16.90
CA LEU A 62 3.62 8.00 15.92
C LEU A 62 3.21 6.62 15.39
N ALA A 63 2.75 5.74 16.26
CA ALA A 63 2.27 4.41 15.88
C ALA A 63 1.07 4.49 14.93
N VAL A 64 0.11 5.37 15.22
CA VAL A 64 -1.04 5.63 14.33
C VAL A 64 -0.59 6.22 13.00
N ILE A 65 0.31 7.22 13.00
CA ILE A 65 0.82 7.83 11.76
C ILE A 65 1.52 6.78 10.89
N ARG A 66 2.42 5.96 11.47
CA ARG A 66 3.09 4.86 10.75
C ARG A 66 2.10 3.86 10.16
N THR A 67 1.05 3.52 10.92
CA THR A 67 0.03 2.59 10.46
C THR A 67 -0.78 3.14 9.30
N LEU A 68 -1.21 4.41 9.37
CA LEU A 68 -2.01 5.03 8.32
C LEU A 68 -1.20 5.28 7.03
N ILE A 69 0.03 5.79 7.16
CA ILE A 69 0.88 6.05 5.98
C ILE A 69 1.29 4.72 5.33
N GLY A 70 1.68 3.71 6.12
CA GLY A 70 2.01 2.38 5.60
C GLY A 70 0.83 1.74 4.87
N ALA A 71 -0.37 1.80 5.44
CA ALA A 71 -1.59 1.30 4.80
C ALA A 71 -1.88 2.04 3.48
N ALA A 72 -1.72 3.36 3.44
CA ALA A 72 -1.90 4.15 2.22
C ALA A 72 -0.85 3.80 1.16
N PHE A 73 0.41 3.64 1.54
CA PHE A 73 1.50 3.27 0.62
C PHE A 73 1.31 1.85 0.07
N LEU A 74 1.08 0.87 0.96
CA LEU A 74 0.85 -0.52 0.57
C LEU A 74 -0.44 -0.67 -0.26
N GLY A 75 -1.48 0.06 0.07
CA GLY A 75 -2.72 0.13 -0.72
C GLY A 75 -2.45 0.65 -2.12
N ALA A 76 -1.77 1.78 -2.25
CA ALA A 76 -1.47 2.39 -3.55
C ALA A 76 -0.63 1.48 -4.47
N VAL A 77 0.39 0.79 -3.94
CA VAL A 77 1.20 -0.15 -4.74
C VAL A 77 0.41 -1.40 -5.10
N SER A 78 -0.44 -1.90 -4.20
CA SER A 78 -1.31 -3.05 -4.44
C SER A 78 -2.34 -2.77 -5.53
N ASP A 79 -3.01 -1.62 -5.44
CA ASP A 79 -4.00 -1.20 -6.43
C ASP A 79 -3.35 -0.97 -7.81
N ALA A 80 -2.14 -0.37 -7.84
CA ALA A 80 -1.38 -0.20 -9.07
C ALA A 80 -1.04 -1.57 -9.70
N MET A 81 -0.62 -2.55 -8.91
CA MET A 81 -0.31 -3.90 -9.38
C MET A 81 -1.57 -4.61 -9.89
N LEU A 82 -2.67 -4.58 -9.13
CA LEU A 82 -3.94 -5.20 -9.51
C LEU A 82 -4.50 -4.58 -10.80
N LEU A 83 -4.48 -3.26 -10.91
CA LEU A 83 -4.91 -2.58 -12.12
C LEU A 83 -3.99 -2.89 -13.31
N GLY A 84 -2.67 -2.94 -13.11
CA GLY A 84 -1.72 -3.39 -14.12
C GLY A 84 -2.02 -4.79 -14.61
N HIS A 85 -2.32 -5.72 -13.70
CA HIS A 85 -2.75 -7.07 -14.05
C HIS A 85 -4.05 -7.07 -14.87
N TRP A 86 -5.04 -6.24 -14.48
CA TRP A 86 -6.29 -6.11 -15.23
C TRP A 86 -6.07 -5.65 -16.67
N TYR A 87 -5.09 -4.77 -16.92
CA TYR A 87 -4.75 -4.31 -18.26
C TYR A 87 -4.16 -5.42 -19.14
N LEU A 88 -3.59 -6.47 -18.56
CA LEU A 88 -3.14 -7.65 -19.31
C LEU A 88 -4.32 -8.49 -19.79
N VAL A 89 -5.43 -8.51 -19.03
CA VAL A 89 -6.65 -9.24 -19.37
C VAL A 89 -7.52 -8.45 -20.35
N GLN A 90 -7.52 -7.12 -20.25
CA GLN A 90 -8.29 -6.21 -21.11
C GLN A 90 -7.36 -5.21 -21.84
N PRO A 91 -6.77 -5.60 -22.97
CA PRO A 91 -5.96 -4.68 -23.77
C PRO A 91 -6.78 -3.51 -24.31
N GLY A 92 -6.18 -2.32 -24.36
CA GLY A 92 -6.83 -1.13 -24.92
C GLY A 92 -7.45 -0.17 -23.90
N LEU A 93 -7.41 -0.49 -22.61
CA LEU A 93 -7.83 0.43 -21.56
C LEU A 93 -6.93 1.68 -21.50
N PRO A 94 -7.50 2.87 -21.14
CA PRO A 94 -6.74 4.10 -21.02
C PRO A 94 -5.72 3.99 -19.87
N ARG A 95 -4.45 4.36 -20.12
CA ARG A 95 -3.35 4.24 -19.15
C ARG A 95 -3.37 5.27 -18.02
N GLY A 96 -4.24 6.27 -18.11
CA GLY A 96 -4.34 7.37 -17.14
C GLY A 96 -4.47 6.89 -15.70
N PRO A 97 -5.44 6.03 -15.38
CA PRO A 97 -5.64 5.52 -14.02
C PRO A 97 -4.42 4.77 -13.46
N LEU A 98 -3.76 3.93 -14.25
CA LEU A 98 -2.56 3.22 -13.83
C LEU A 98 -1.39 4.18 -13.55
N LEU A 99 -1.18 5.17 -14.42
CA LEU A 99 -0.17 6.19 -14.21
C LEU A 99 -0.44 7.01 -12.96
N GLU A 100 -1.70 7.27 -12.65
CA GLU A 100 -2.08 8.02 -11.44
C GLU A 100 -1.77 7.22 -10.17
N LEU A 101 -2.11 5.92 -10.12
CA LEU A 101 -1.76 5.04 -8.99
C LEU A 101 -0.24 4.93 -8.80
N VAL A 102 0.53 4.78 -9.88
CA VAL A 102 2.00 4.78 -9.82
C VAL A 102 2.55 6.12 -9.31
N ARG A 103 1.94 7.25 -9.67
CA ARG A 103 2.29 8.58 -9.12
C ARG A 103 2.00 8.67 -7.64
N TRP A 104 0.83 8.18 -7.19
CA TRP A 104 0.46 8.16 -5.77
C TRP A 104 1.41 7.29 -4.96
N THR A 105 1.76 6.09 -5.45
CA THR A 105 2.78 5.24 -4.82
C THR A 105 4.11 5.99 -4.65
N GLY A 106 4.59 6.66 -5.70
CA GLY A 106 5.81 7.46 -5.64
C GLY A 106 5.73 8.68 -4.74
N ARG A 107 4.54 9.30 -4.55
CA ARG A 107 4.33 10.42 -3.62
C ARG A 107 4.24 9.96 -2.16
N LEU A 108 3.65 8.81 -1.91
CA LEU A 108 3.49 8.26 -0.55
C LEU A 108 4.80 7.70 -0.01
N TRP A 109 5.68 7.19 -0.87
CA TRP A 109 6.95 6.60 -0.47
C TRP A 109 7.81 7.49 0.45
N PRO A 110 8.04 8.81 0.18
CA PRO A 110 8.85 9.64 1.07
C PRO A 110 8.17 9.86 2.43
N PHE A 111 6.84 9.89 2.51
CA PHE A 111 6.14 10.01 3.78
C PHE A 111 6.26 8.73 4.60
N GLU A 112 6.16 7.56 3.95
CA GLU A 112 6.41 6.27 4.59
C GLU A 112 7.83 6.19 5.10
N LEU A 113 8.81 6.54 4.28
CA LEU A 113 10.21 6.57 4.69
C LEU A 113 10.43 7.52 5.88
N ALA A 114 9.87 8.72 5.85
CA ALA A 114 9.98 9.68 6.95
C ALA A 114 9.35 9.13 8.24
N ALA A 115 8.17 8.50 8.17
CA ALA A 115 7.51 7.91 9.33
C ALA A 115 8.32 6.75 9.95
N LEU A 116 8.98 5.95 9.12
CA LEU A 116 9.81 4.83 9.57
C LEU A 116 11.18 5.28 10.12
N LEU A 117 11.70 6.42 9.68
CA LEU A 117 12.96 6.98 10.18
C LEU A 117 12.79 7.85 11.42
N TRP A 118 11.59 8.39 11.69
CA TRP A 118 11.32 9.31 12.80
C TRP A 118 10.97 8.56 14.11
N PRO A 119 11.42 9.04 15.31
CA PRO A 119 12.44 10.06 15.59
C PRO A 119 13.87 9.54 15.36
N THR A 120 14.10 8.25 15.54
CA THR A 120 15.33 7.52 15.24
C THR A 120 15.02 6.23 14.47
N GLY A 121 13.84 5.63 14.70
CA GLY A 121 13.27 4.56 13.90
C GLY A 121 14.29 3.55 13.36
N MET A 122 14.19 3.25 12.08
CA MET A 122 15.12 2.33 11.39
C MET A 122 16.57 2.81 11.33
N VAL A 123 16.85 4.10 11.59
CA VAL A 123 18.24 4.59 11.71
C VAL A 123 18.95 3.92 12.89
N SER A 124 18.24 3.72 14.02
CA SER A 124 18.82 3.06 15.20
C SER A 124 19.11 1.58 14.95
N VAL A 125 18.31 0.90 14.14
CA VAL A 125 18.55 -0.48 13.72
C VAL A 125 19.76 -0.57 12.80
N LEU A 126 19.84 0.32 11.80
CA LEU A 126 20.98 0.40 10.88
C LEU A 126 22.30 0.77 11.58
N ALA A 127 22.23 1.63 12.60
CA ALA A 127 23.39 2.02 13.40
C ALA A 127 23.79 0.96 14.45
N GLY A 128 23.04 -0.14 14.58
CA GLY A 128 23.30 -1.21 15.55
C GLY A 128 23.03 -0.80 17.01
N THR A 129 22.31 0.31 17.25
CA THR A 129 21.92 0.73 18.61
C THR A 129 20.67 0.00 19.10
N VAL A 130 19.89 -0.55 18.20
CA VAL A 130 18.79 -1.48 18.46
C VAL A 130 19.16 -2.83 17.84
N ASP A 131 19.16 -3.88 18.65
CA ASP A 131 19.41 -5.24 18.17
C ASP A 131 18.17 -5.74 17.41
N ASP A 132 18.35 -6.14 16.17
CA ASP A 132 17.31 -6.73 15.33
C ASP A 132 17.15 -8.24 15.53
N GLY A 133 17.94 -8.85 16.45
CA GLY A 133 17.97 -10.28 16.71
C GLY A 133 18.63 -11.12 15.61
N TYR A 134 19.12 -10.48 14.53
CA TYR A 134 19.73 -11.13 13.36
C TYR A 134 21.09 -10.51 12.98
N GLY A 135 21.78 -9.88 13.93
CA GLY A 135 23.11 -9.32 13.70
C GLY A 135 23.16 -8.16 12.70
N GLY A 136 22.11 -7.36 12.61
CA GLY A 136 21.98 -6.23 11.71
C GLY A 136 21.43 -6.57 10.32
N LEU A 137 21.13 -7.84 10.05
CA LEU A 137 20.67 -8.29 8.72
C LEU A 137 19.32 -7.69 8.34
N LEU A 138 18.39 -7.55 9.30
CA LEU A 138 17.07 -6.97 9.02
C LEU A 138 17.16 -5.49 8.64
N GLY A 139 18.06 -4.73 9.27
CA GLY A 139 18.32 -3.35 8.89
C GLY A 139 18.79 -3.22 7.44
N TRP A 140 19.75 -4.04 7.02
CA TRP A 140 20.23 -4.06 5.64
C TRP A 140 19.19 -4.55 4.63
N PHE A 141 18.40 -5.56 5.01
CA PHE A 141 17.29 -6.04 4.18
C PHE A 141 16.23 -4.95 4.00
N TRP A 142 15.89 -4.24 5.09
CA TRP A 142 14.98 -3.10 5.02
C TRP A 142 15.49 -2.01 4.07
N LEU A 143 16.78 -1.66 4.16
CA LEU A 143 17.40 -0.66 3.28
C LEU A 143 17.33 -1.09 1.81
N ALA A 144 17.65 -2.36 1.53
CA ALA A 144 17.56 -2.91 0.18
C ALA A 144 16.12 -2.86 -0.37
N CYS A 145 15.12 -3.24 0.43
CA CYS A 145 13.71 -3.15 0.06
C CYS A 145 13.27 -1.70 -0.17
N THR A 146 13.71 -0.77 0.66
CA THR A 146 13.41 0.67 0.55
C THR A 146 13.92 1.25 -0.77
N VAL A 147 15.18 0.99 -1.11
CA VAL A 147 15.79 1.45 -2.37
C VAL A 147 15.15 0.77 -3.57
N ALA A 148 14.93 -0.55 -3.48
CA ALA A 148 14.30 -1.32 -4.56
C ALA A 148 12.88 -0.84 -4.84
N SER A 149 12.08 -0.55 -3.81
CA SER A 149 10.68 -0.08 -3.98
C SER A 149 10.62 1.19 -4.82
N ILE A 150 11.40 2.23 -4.49
CA ILE A 150 11.36 3.48 -5.25
C ILE A 150 11.97 3.33 -6.65
N ALA A 151 13.03 2.53 -6.79
CA ALA A 151 13.62 2.23 -8.09
C ALA A 151 12.64 1.52 -9.02
N LEU A 152 11.89 0.54 -8.50
CA LEU A 152 10.86 -0.18 -9.25
C LEU A 152 9.68 0.72 -9.63
N VAL A 153 9.22 1.59 -8.72
CA VAL A 153 8.17 2.58 -9.02
C VAL A 153 8.65 3.57 -10.09
N ALA A 154 9.88 4.04 -10.02
CA ALA A 154 10.46 4.93 -11.04
C ALA A 154 10.58 4.21 -12.40
N ALA A 155 11.06 2.98 -12.44
CA ALA A 155 11.15 2.15 -13.64
C ALA A 155 9.76 1.87 -14.25
N THR A 156 8.76 1.55 -13.41
CA THR A 156 7.36 1.39 -13.83
C THR A 156 6.83 2.64 -14.50
N ARG A 157 7.07 3.81 -13.87
CA ARG A 157 6.66 5.09 -14.44
C ARG A 157 7.35 5.39 -15.78
N ALA A 158 8.63 5.03 -15.90
CA ALA A 158 9.38 5.18 -17.15
C ALA A 158 8.82 4.25 -18.23
N ALA A 159 8.59 2.97 -17.92
CA ALA A 159 8.00 2.02 -18.83
C ALA A 159 6.63 2.48 -19.36
N LEU A 160 5.75 2.98 -18.49
CA LEU A 160 4.41 3.44 -18.89
C LEU A 160 4.41 4.69 -19.79
N ARG A 161 5.54 5.39 -19.98
CA ARG A 161 5.66 6.49 -20.95
C ARG A 161 5.73 5.98 -22.38
N GLU A 162 6.19 4.76 -22.58
CA GLU A 162 6.24 4.12 -23.89
C GLU A 162 4.82 3.76 -24.36
N ARG A 163 4.53 3.99 -25.66
CA ARG A 163 3.19 3.77 -26.21
C ARG A 163 2.87 2.30 -26.51
N GLN A 164 3.86 1.44 -26.54
CA GLN A 164 3.70 0.04 -26.90
C GLN A 164 2.98 -0.75 -25.80
N TYR A 165 2.17 -1.73 -26.18
CA TYR A 165 1.49 -2.62 -25.25
C TYR A 165 2.46 -3.42 -24.35
N SER A 166 3.59 -3.83 -24.91
CA SER A 166 4.68 -4.50 -24.17
C SER A 166 5.17 -3.69 -22.96
N ALA A 167 5.08 -2.36 -23.03
CA ALA A 167 5.43 -1.48 -21.92
C ALA A 167 4.48 -1.64 -20.72
N VAL A 168 3.19 -1.91 -20.96
CA VAL A 168 2.22 -2.19 -19.89
C VAL A 168 2.54 -3.54 -19.24
N MET A 169 2.92 -4.55 -20.05
CA MET A 169 3.35 -5.85 -19.54
C MET A 169 4.58 -5.72 -18.65
N SER A 170 5.59 -4.99 -19.11
CA SER A 170 6.80 -4.72 -18.32
C SER A 170 6.50 -3.94 -17.04
N ALA A 171 5.67 -2.90 -17.12
CA ALA A 171 5.24 -2.11 -15.97
C ALA A 171 4.51 -2.97 -14.93
N THR A 172 3.64 -3.89 -15.36
CA THR A 172 2.95 -4.82 -14.46
C THR A 172 3.93 -5.76 -13.77
N GLY A 173 4.90 -6.32 -14.51
CA GLY A 173 5.97 -7.15 -13.92
C GLY A 173 6.79 -6.40 -12.86
N LEU A 174 7.14 -5.13 -13.14
CA LEU A 174 7.84 -4.27 -12.16
C LEU A 174 6.98 -3.99 -10.92
N LEU A 175 5.66 -3.83 -11.07
CA LEU A 175 4.73 -3.63 -9.95
C LEU A 175 4.61 -4.88 -9.06
N TYR A 176 4.69 -6.10 -9.62
CA TYR A 176 4.76 -7.33 -8.84
C TYR A 176 6.02 -7.38 -7.96
N LEU A 177 7.15 -6.92 -8.45
CA LEU A 177 8.36 -6.79 -7.64
C LEU A 177 8.26 -5.65 -6.64
N ALA A 178 7.66 -4.52 -7.03
CA ALA A 178 7.48 -3.36 -6.17
C ALA A 178 6.60 -3.67 -4.95
N ILE A 179 5.52 -4.46 -5.11
CA ILE A 179 4.69 -4.85 -3.97
C ILE A 179 5.47 -5.72 -2.98
N LEU A 180 6.27 -6.67 -3.46
CA LEU A 180 7.08 -7.53 -2.59
C LEU A 180 8.10 -6.72 -1.77
N THR A 181 8.79 -5.78 -2.42
CA THR A 181 9.77 -4.93 -1.73
C THR A 181 9.11 -3.90 -0.80
N ALA A 182 7.94 -3.36 -1.17
CA ALA A 182 7.17 -2.45 -0.31
C ALA A 182 6.68 -3.15 0.96
N PHE A 183 6.11 -4.36 0.82
CA PHE A 183 5.71 -5.18 1.97
C PHE A 183 6.92 -5.58 2.82
N GLY A 184 8.04 -5.97 2.21
CA GLY A 184 9.28 -6.28 2.92
C GLY A 184 9.78 -5.10 3.75
N MET A 185 9.76 -3.89 3.18
CA MET A 185 10.14 -2.65 3.86
C MET A 185 9.24 -2.38 5.08
N ASP A 186 7.91 -2.38 4.90
CA ASP A 186 6.96 -2.08 5.97
C ASP A 186 6.97 -3.16 7.07
N LEU A 187 6.95 -4.44 6.69
CA LEU A 187 6.92 -5.56 7.63
C LEU A 187 8.16 -5.59 8.53
N VAL A 188 9.35 -5.46 7.94
CA VAL A 188 10.60 -5.47 8.71
C VAL A 188 10.69 -4.27 9.63
N ALA A 189 10.32 -3.08 9.15
CA ALA A 189 10.29 -1.90 10.00
C ALA A 189 9.35 -2.07 11.20
N ARG A 190 8.17 -2.62 11.00
CA ARG A 190 7.24 -2.90 12.11
C ARG A 190 7.77 -3.95 13.07
N ALA A 191 8.42 -4.99 12.56
CA ALA A 191 9.02 -6.02 13.42
C ALA A 191 10.16 -5.47 14.29
N CYS A 192 10.97 -4.55 13.76
CA CYS A 192 12.09 -3.94 14.49
C CYS A 192 11.67 -2.77 15.42
N LEU A 193 10.52 -2.13 15.16
CA LEU A 193 10.06 -0.92 15.87
C LEU A 193 8.86 -1.18 16.80
N ALA A 194 8.38 -2.42 16.92
CA ALA A 194 7.27 -2.85 17.77
C ALA A 194 7.63 -2.85 19.26
#